data_c0771748c0924c846d29de080103a4cb
#
_entry.id   c0771748c0924c846d29de080103a4cb
#
_cell.length_a   1.000
_cell.length_b   1.000
_cell.length_c   1.000
_cell.angle_alpha   90.00
_cell.angle_beta   90.00
_cell.angle_gamma   90.00
#
_symmetry.space_group_name_H-M   'P 1'
#
loop_
_entity.id
_entity.type
_entity.pdbx_description
1 polymer ?
#
loop_
_entity_poly.entity_id
_entity_poly.type
_entity_poly.pdbx_seq_one_letter_code
_entity_poly.pdbx_strand_id
1 'polypeptide(L)'
;TLWQRPFITIKIAGQLKEALLDTGADDTVFEEMNLPGXWKPKLIVGVGGXVRVKQYEQIPIEICXHRVISTVLVGPTPANIIGRNVLTQIGCTLNF
;
A
#
# COMPACT_ATOMS: atom_id res chain seq x y z
N THR A 1 -12.45 16.46 -8.67
CA THR A 1 -11.50 17.55 -8.67
C THR A 1 -10.16 17.11 -9.22
N LEU A 2 -9.34 18.09 -9.46
CA LEU A 2 -8.02 17.80 -10.01
C LEU A 2 -7.08 17.17 -8.99
N TRP A 3 -7.44 17.25 -7.74
CA TRP A 3 -6.54 16.79 -6.68
C TRP A 3 -6.86 15.40 -6.19
N GLN A 4 -7.86 14.78 -6.73
CA GLN A 4 -8.21 13.43 -6.30
C GLN A 4 -7.24 12.43 -6.87
N ARG A 5 -6.73 11.57 -6.00
CA ARG A 5 -5.91 10.48 -6.44
C ARG A 5 -6.80 9.32 -6.88
N PRO A 6 -6.33 8.52 -7.82
CA PRO A 6 -7.13 7.37 -8.25
C PRO A 6 -7.37 6.41 -7.09
N PHE A 7 -8.61 5.99 -6.94
CA PHE A 7 -9.03 5.09 -5.89
C PHE A 7 -9.52 3.82 -6.57
N ILE A 8 -8.86 2.71 -6.34
CA ILE A 8 -9.18 1.50 -7.06
C ILE A 8 -9.33 0.34 -6.11
N THR A 9 -9.96 -0.72 -6.59
CA THR A 9 -10.08 -1.96 -5.85
C THR A 9 -8.92 -2.86 -6.23
N ILE A 10 -8.25 -3.37 -5.22
CA ILE A 10 -7.15 -4.29 -5.41
C ILE A 10 -7.41 -5.53 -4.58
N LYS A 11 -6.62 -6.56 -4.85
CA LYS A 11 -6.66 -7.76 -4.01
C LYS A 11 -5.33 -7.88 -3.30
N ILE A 12 -5.37 -7.96 -1.98
CA ILE A 12 -4.17 -8.08 -1.19
C ILE A 12 -4.29 -9.31 -0.28
N ALA A 13 -3.37 -10.25 -0.48
CA ALA A 13 -3.40 -11.52 0.26
C ALA A 13 -4.78 -12.18 0.20
N GLY A 14 -5.41 -12.10 -0.97
CA GLY A 14 -6.71 -12.72 -1.15
C GLY A 14 -7.90 -11.90 -0.70
N GLN A 15 -7.68 -10.70 -0.20
CA GLN A 15 -8.76 -9.85 0.30
C GLN A 15 -8.93 -8.65 -0.61
N LEU A 16 -10.18 -8.31 -0.90
CA LEU A 16 -10.48 -7.15 -1.71
C LEU A 16 -10.45 -5.90 -0.84
N LYS A 17 -9.70 -4.90 -1.26
CA LYS A 17 -9.60 -3.64 -0.55
C LYS A 17 -9.55 -2.51 -1.55
N GLU A 18 -9.96 -1.34 -1.13
CA GLU A 18 -9.81 -0.14 -1.94
C GLU A 18 -8.61 0.65 -1.48
N ALA A 19 -7.89 1.21 -2.43
CA ALA A 19 -6.69 1.95 -2.10
C ALA A 19 -6.46 3.05 -3.10
N LEU A 20 -5.72 4.06 -2.67
CA LEU A 20 -5.33 5.16 -3.52
C LEU A 20 -3.98 4.86 -4.15
N LEU A 21 -3.86 5.15 -5.43
CA LEU A 21 -2.57 5.06 -6.10
C LEU A 21 -1.83 6.38 -5.89
N ASP A 22 -0.72 6.31 -5.20
CA ASP A 22 -0.03 7.51 -4.78
C ASP A 22 1.43 7.45 -5.17
N THR A 23 1.77 8.07 -6.30
CA THR A 23 3.15 8.07 -6.77
C THR A 23 4.05 8.92 -5.90
N GLY A 24 3.49 9.71 -5.02
CA GLY A 24 4.27 10.49 -4.08
C GLY A 24 4.68 9.74 -2.83
N ALA A 25 4.14 8.53 -2.64
CA ALA A 25 4.47 7.73 -1.48
C ALA A 25 5.48 6.66 -1.84
N ASP A 26 6.49 6.49 -1.01
CA ASP A 26 7.49 5.44 -1.24
C ASP A 26 6.93 4.07 -0.92
N ASP A 27 6.11 3.97 0.10
CA ASP A 27 5.68 2.70 0.64
C ASP A 27 4.19 2.52 0.48
N THR A 28 3.77 1.26 0.57
CA THR A 28 2.36 0.88 0.54
C THR A 28 1.92 0.69 1.98
N VAL A 29 0.87 1.39 2.37
CA VAL A 29 0.40 1.39 3.75
C VAL A 29 -1.10 1.11 3.77
N PHE A 30 -1.51 0.15 4.60
CA PHE A 30 -2.90 -0.22 4.73
C PHE A 30 -3.38 -0.06 6.15
N GLU A 31 -4.67 0.21 6.29
CA GLU A 31 -5.30 0.19 7.59
C GLU A 31 -5.19 -1.19 8.19
N GLU A 32 -5.40 -1.27 9.50
CA GLU A 32 -5.29 -2.54 10.21
C GLU A 32 -6.04 -3.64 9.50
N MET A 33 -5.32 -4.71 9.18
CA MET A 33 -5.92 -5.87 8.55
C MET A 33 -5.06 -7.07 8.86
N ASN A 34 -5.61 -8.25 8.64
CA ASN A 34 -4.88 -9.49 8.85
C ASN A 34 -4.13 -9.86 7.58
N LEU A 35 -2.81 -10.00 7.72
CA LEU A 35 -1.97 -10.45 6.62
C LEU A 35 -1.20 -11.69 7.07
N PRO A 36 -0.84 -12.56 6.14
CA PRO A 36 -0.10 -13.78 6.50
C PRO A 36 1.36 -13.48 6.78
N GLY A 37 1.92 -14.30 7.63
CA GLY A 37 3.35 -14.24 7.89
C GLY A 37 3.71 -13.36 9.06
N UNK A 38 4.78 -13.18 9.17
CA UNK A 38 5.24 -12.48 10.23
C UNK A 38 5.46 -11.12 9.79
N TRP A 39 5.58 -10.42 10.79
CA TRP A 39 5.84 -9.02 10.57
C TRP A 39 6.87 -8.53 11.59
N LYS A 40 7.41 -7.38 11.28
CA LYS A 40 8.30 -6.73 12.22
C LYS A 40 7.88 -5.28 12.39
N PRO A 41 8.17 -4.70 13.56
CA PRO A 41 7.79 -3.31 13.78
C PRO A 41 8.68 -2.38 12.97
N LYS A 42 8.08 -1.29 12.52
CA LYS A 42 8.81 -0.27 11.80
C LYS A 42 8.27 1.09 12.21
N LEU A 43 9.16 2.06 12.30
CA LEU A 43 8.77 3.43 12.59
C LEU A 43 8.84 4.22 11.31
N ILE A 44 7.75 4.91 11.00
CA ILE A 44 7.74 5.81 9.84
C ILE A 44 7.34 7.18 10.31
N VAL A 45 7.72 8.17 9.50
CA VAL A 45 7.37 9.54 9.82
C VAL A 45 5.99 9.82 9.28
N GLY A 46 5.10 10.21 10.16
CA GLY A 46 3.76 10.58 9.78
C GLY A 46 3.45 11.98 10.27
N VAL A 47 2.22 12.39 10.05
CA VAL A 47 1.79 13.67 10.56
C VAL A 47 1.76 13.57 12.09
N GLY A 48 2.55 14.41 12.73
CA GLY A 48 2.60 14.41 14.19
C GLY A 48 3.69 13.57 14.80
N GLY A 49 4.51 12.93 13.98
CA GLY A 49 5.63 12.20 14.53
C GLY A 49 5.74 10.78 14.01
N UNK A 50 6.31 9.85 14.58
CA UNK A 50 6.55 8.71 14.10
C UNK A 50 5.43 7.94 14.36
N VAL A 51 5.30 7.16 13.69
CA VAL A 51 4.18 6.24 13.76
C VAL A 51 4.72 4.83 13.66
N ARG A 52 4.30 3.97 14.54
CA ARG A 52 4.72 2.57 14.52
C ARG A 52 3.74 1.77 13.67
N VAL A 53 4.29 1.02 12.70
CA VAL A 53 3.49 0.18 11.84
C VAL A 53 4.08 -1.23 11.85
N LYS A 54 3.31 -2.17 11.31
CA LYS A 54 3.78 -3.53 11.13
C LYS A 54 4.25 -3.69 9.70
N GLN A 55 5.45 -4.19 9.53
CA GLN A 55 6.01 -4.41 8.20
C GLN A 55 5.89 -5.87 7.83
N TYR A 56 5.06 -6.16 6.82
CA TYR A 56 4.91 -7.49 6.27
C TYR A 56 5.65 -7.55 4.95
N GLU A 57 6.37 -8.63 4.74
CA GLU A 57 7.14 -8.78 3.51
C GLU A 57 6.56 -9.87 2.64
N GLN A 58 6.78 -9.74 1.35
CA GLN A 58 6.36 -10.74 0.37
C GLN A 58 4.87 -10.98 0.40
N ILE A 59 4.13 -9.89 0.36
CA ILE A 59 2.67 -9.97 0.35
C ILE A 59 2.20 -9.90 -1.11
N PRO A 60 1.37 -10.86 -1.53
CA PRO A 60 0.87 -10.83 -2.92
C PRO A 60 -0.21 -9.78 -3.07
N ILE A 61 -0.06 -8.96 -4.09
CA ILE A 61 -1.00 -7.90 -4.41
C ILE A 61 -1.37 -8.03 -5.87
N GLU A 62 -2.66 -7.99 -6.14
CA GLU A 62 -3.15 -8.03 -7.51
C GLU A 62 -3.81 -6.69 -7.81
N ILE A 63 -3.31 -6.04 -8.85
CA ILE A 63 -3.76 -4.71 -9.18
C ILE A 63 -3.77 -4.56 -10.69
N CYS A 64 -4.90 -4.21 -11.22
CA CYS A 64 -5.05 -4.04 -12.67
C CYS A 64 -4.49 -5.22 -13.46
N UNK A 65 -4.77 -6.33 -12.81
CA UNK A 65 -4.40 -7.41 -13.48
C UNK A 65 -3.02 -7.80 -13.43
N HIS A 66 -2.38 -7.09 -12.71
CA HIS A 66 -0.98 -7.44 -12.49
C HIS A 66 -0.85 -8.02 -11.10
N ARG A 67 -0.02 -9.04 -11.01
CA ARG A 67 0.24 -9.64 -9.71
C ARG A 67 1.69 -9.37 -9.32
N VAL A 68 1.88 -8.78 -8.15
CA VAL A 68 3.22 -8.48 -7.65
C VAL A 68 3.33 -8.96 -6.22
N ILE A 69 4.56 -9.08 -5.75
CA ILE A 69 4.83 -9.41 -4.36
C ILE A 69 5.65 -8.26 -3.79
N SER A 70 5.19 -7.71 -2.69
CA SER A 70 5.81 -6.51 -2.18
C SER A 70 5.70 -6.43 -0.67
N THR A 71 6.39 -5.46 -0.11
CA THR A 71 6.31 -5.16 1.30
C THR A 71 5.11 -4.26 1.54
N VAL A 72 4.34 -4.59 2.58
CA VAL A 72 3.17 -3.82 2.95
C VAL A 72 3.27 -3.42 4.40
N LEU A 73 3.01 -2.15 4.66
CA LEU A 73 2.98 -1.64 6.03
C LEU A 73 1.54 -1.56 6.47
N VAL A 74 1.28 -1.96 7.71
CA VAL A 74 -0.07 -1.94 8.26
C VAL A 74 -0.06 -1.09 9.52
N GLY A 75 -0.92 -0.10 9.55
CA GLY A 75 -0.99 0.77 10.71
C GLY A 75 -1.98 1.89 10.52
N PRO A 76 -1.97 2.86 11.42
CA PRO A 76 -2.93 3.95 11.34
C PRO A 76 -2.64 4.83 10.13
N THR A 77 -3.57 4.83 9.20
CA THR A 77 -3.49 5.65 8.02
C THR A 77 -4.90 6.10 7.66
N PRO A 78 -5.05 7.33 7.18
CA PRO A 78 -6.40 7.78 6.82
C PRO A 78 -6.98 7.03 5.63
N ALA A 79 -6.13 6.42 4.81
CA ALA A 79 -6.59 5.68 3.65
C ALA A 79 -5.54 4.66 3.28
N ASN A 80 -5.99 3.57 2.64
CA ASN A 80 -5.05 2.61 2.10
C ASN A 80 -4.34 3.25 0.91
N ILE A 81 -3.03 3.08 0.87
CA ILE A 81 -2.20 3.75 -0.13
C ILE A 81 -1.29 2.75 -0.80
N ILE A 82 -1.30 2.75 -2.13
CA ILE A 82 -0.35 1.98 -2.92
C ILE A 82 0.76 2.92 -3.33
N GLY A 83 1.95 2.65 -2.86
CA GLY A 83 3.08 3.51 -3.14
C GLY A 83 3.96 3.02 -4.26
N ARG A 84 5.07 3.70 -4.44
CA ARG A 84 5.95 3.40 -5.57
C ARG A 84 6.56 2.01 -5.51
N ASN A 85 6.71 1.45 -4.30
CA ASN A 85 7.30 0.12 -4.22
C ASN A 85 6.47 -0.92 -4.95
N VAL A 86 5.16 -0.70 -5.08
CA VAL A 86 4.30 -1.57 -5.86
C VAL A 86 4.18 -1.05 -7.28
N LEU A 87 3.97 0.24 -7.44
CA LEU A 87 3.71 0.80 -8.75
C LEU A 87 4.87 0.62 -9.71
N THR A 88 6.10 0.68 -9.21
CA THR A 88 7.24 0.46 -10.10
C THR A 88 7.30 -0.99 -10.57
N GLN A 89 6.85 -1.93 -9.76
CA GLN A 89 6.90 -3.33 -10.15
C GLN A 89 5.95 -3.65 -11.30
N ILE A 90 4.82 -2.98 -11.33
CA ILE A 90 3.88 -3.23 -12.42
C ILE A 90 4.19 -2.39 -13.64
N GLY A 91 5.26 -1.63 -13.59
CA GLY A 91 5.63 -0.77 -14.69
C GLY A 91 4.60 0.27 -14.97
N CYS A 92 3.92 0.69 -13.94
CA CYS A 92 2.78 1.59 -14.12
C CYS A 92 3.24 3.01 -14.34
N THR A 93 2.90 3.53 -15.48
CA THR A 93 3.01 4.95 -15.71
C THR A 93 1.61 5.51 -15.54
N LEU A 94 1.40 6.22 -14.46
CA LEU A 94 0.07 6.71 -14.15
C LEU A 94 -0.24 7.91 -15.01
N ASN A 95 -1.11 7.72 -15.96
CA ASN A 95 -1.54 8.77 -16.88
C ASN A 95 -2.99 9.11 -16.62
N PHE A 96 -3.27 9.53 -15.44
CA PHE A 96 -4.63 9.88 -15.07
C PHE A 96 -4.91 11.36 -15.24
#